data_268912fe7cc30f88e58cd52ab6d13874
#
_entry.id   268912fe7cc30f88e58cd52ab6d13874
#
_cell.length_a   1.000
_cell.length_b   1.000
_cell.length_c   1.000
_cell.angle_alpha   90.00
_cell.angle_beta   90.00
_cell.angle_gamma   90.00
#
_symmetry.space_group_name_H-M   'P 1'
#
loop_
_entity.id
_entity.type
_entity.pdbx_description
1 polymer ?
#
loop_
_entity_poly.entity_id
_entity_poly.type
_entity_poly.pdbx_seq_one_letter_code
_entity_poly.pdbx_strand_id
1 'polypeptide(L)'
;MVEDSTGTKKKLFNKTNSKKRVTANKKYKDTVFRKLFLQKKELLELYNALNDSNYTREEELEIVTLDNCLYLSMRNDLAFILDFHLHLYEQQSTPSPNMPLRDLFYVAQEYYAMVDNTSLFGERVVKIPAPRFVVFYNGVSKQPERQMLKLSDLYMPTEVNPMLELQVLVLNINEGYNIWLKEKCRTMYEYMVYVDRVRYYSNQMKDDLEQAVDIAIDECNSEGILVEFFSRNRAEAAMFTIHEHNEEREWMKLKESHKQYAYEQGYEEGIKESLYNLMKNQGMTEEEAKVALGFKQ
;
A
#
# COMPACT_ATOMS: atom_id res chain seq x y z
N MET A 1 59.94 29.11 42.98
CA MET A 1 60.63 29.30 41.74
C MET A 1 60.13 28.23 40.82
N VAL A 2 59.05 28.48 40.17
CA VAL A 2 58.85 29.00 38.83
C VAL A 2 59.55 28.10 37.80
N GLU A 3 58.74 27.39 37.03
CA GLU A 3 58.76 27.55 35.60
C GLU A 3 57.56 26.83 34.98
N ASP A 4 56.83 27.64 34.28
CA ASP A 4 55.68 27.43 33.46
C ASP A 4 56.18 27.08 32.06
N SER A 5 55.58 26.10 31.40
CA SER A 5 55.72 25.96 29.95
C SER A 5 54.45 25.38 29.30
N THR A 6 53.69 26.33 28.86
CA THR A 6 52.50 26.17 28.01
C THR A 6 52.83 25.57 26.65
N GLY A 7 52.34 24.37 26.40
CA GLY A 7 52.34 23.74 25.09
C GLY A 7 50.94 23.75 24.46
N THR A 8 50.63 24.83 23.73
CA THR A 8 49.38 24.99 23.00
C THR A 8 49.30 24.06 21.79
N LYS A 9 48.60 22.95 21.87
CA LYS A 9 48.20 22.16 20.69
C LYS A 9 46.91 22.69 20.12
N LYS A 10 47.00 23.38 18.99
CA LYS A 10 45.86 23.74 18.13
C LYS A 10 45.12 22.45 17.69
N LYS A 11 43.90 22.23 18.20
CA LYS A 11 42.99 21.26 17.62
C LYS A 11 42.35 21.88 16.38
N LEU A 12 42.68 21.33 15.21
CA LEU A 12 41.94 21.55 14.00
C LEU A 12 40.50 21.00 14.20
N PHE A 13 39.53 21.89 14.14
CA PHE A 13 38.14 21.54 14.06
C PHE A 13 37.84 21.01 12.66
N ASN A 14 37.81 19.70 12.51
CA ASN A 14 37.11 19.07 11.39
C ASN A 14 35.62 19.34 11.55
N LYS A 15 35.08 20.25 10.75
CA LYS A 15 33.63 20.38 10.51
C LYS A 15 33.18 19.13 9.73
N THR A 16 32.83 18.07 10.43
CA THR A 16 31.98 17.03 9.89
C THR A 16 30.60 17.63 9.70
N ASN A 17 30.22 17.87 8.45
CA ASN A 17 28.84 18.12 8.07
C ASN A 17 27.99 16.93 8.53
N SER A 18 27.41 17.04 9.71
CA SER A 18 26.34 16.15 10.11
C SER A 18 25.12 16.52 9.23
N LYS A 19 24.93 15.78 8.13
CA LYS A 19 23.64 15.73 7.47
C LYS A 19 22.62 15.43 8.58
N LYS A 20 21.80 16.41 8.95
CA LYS A 20 20.65 16.22 9.81
C LYS A 20 19.86 15.05 9.19
N ARG A 21 19.86 13.89 9.82
CA ARG A 21 18.86 12.87 9.59
C ARG A 21 17.53 13.54 9.85
N VAL A 22 16.79 13.80 8.81
CA VAL A 22 15.38 14.19 8.91
C VAL A 22 14.72 13.00 9.59
N THR A 23 14.39 13.14 10.85
CA THR A 23 13.56 12.20 11.58
C THR A 23 12.27 12.11 10.80
N ALA A 24 11.96 10.93 10.28
CA ALA A 24 10.74 10.64 9.56
C ALA A 24 9.55 11.04 10.43
N ASN A 25 9.00 12.20 10.12
CA ASN A 25 7.84 12.74 10.80
C ASN A 25 6.65 11.88 10.35
N LYS A 26 5.84 11.34 11.26
CA LYS A 26 4.66 10.48 11.03
C LYS A 26 3.60 11.05 10.05
N LYS A 27 3.88 12.18 9.39
CA LYS A 27 3.01 12.87 8.43
C LYS A 27 3.12 12.37 6.97
N TYR A 28 4.06 11.49 6.63
CA TYR A 28 4.33 11.11 5.24
C TYR A 28 3.73 9.76 4.85
N LYS A 29 2.41 9.63 5.01
CA LYS A 29 1.62 8.55 4.39
C LYS A 29 0.75 9.06 3.23
N ASP A 30 1.03 10.25 2.72
CA ASP A 30 0.36 10.75 1.53
C ASP A 30 1.05 10.18 0.30
N THR A 31 0.26 9.71 -0.65
CA THR A 31 0.71 9.20 -1.93
C THR A 31 0.40 10.22 -3.03
N VAL A 32 1.08 10.09 -4.18
CA VAL A 32 0.73 10.89 -5.37
C VAL A 32 -0.72 10.64 -5.76
N PHE A 33 -1.18 9.38 -5.69
CA PHE A 33 -2.57 9.01 -5.93
C PHE A 33 -3.53 9.79 -5.03
N ARG A 34 -3.33 9.74 -3.72
CA ARG A 34 -4.18 10.44 -2.76
C ARG A 34 -4.21 11.95 -3.06
N LYS A 35 -3.07 12.55 -3.30
CA LYS A 35 -2.98 13.99 -3.53
C LYS A 35 -3.63 14.43 -4.84
N LEU A 36 -3.58 13.64 -5.90
CA LEU A 36 -4.31 13.85 -7.14
C LEU A 36 -5.81 13.81 -6.92
N PHE A 37 -6.30 12.72 -6.35
CA PHE A 37 -7.73 12.46 -6.22
C PHE A 37 -8.39 13.10 -4.98
N LEU A 38 -7.66 13.82 -4.12
CA LEU A 38 -8.26 14.76 -3.17
C LEU A 38 -8.82 16.01 -3.85
N GLN A 39 -8.46 16.27 -5.11
CA GLN A 39 -9.11 17.32 -5.91
C GLN A 39 -10.48 16.78 -6.35
N LYS A 40 -11.55 17.52 -6.03
CA LYS A 40 -12.93 17.06 -6.29
C LYS A 40 -13.23 16.81 -7.75
N LYS A 41 -12.64 17.59 -8.65
CA LYS A 41 -12.79 17.45 -10.10
C LYS A 41 -12.23 16.10 -10.58
N GLU A 42 -11.00 15.79 -10.21
CA GLU A 42 -10.30 14.56 -10.56
C GLU A 42 -10.96 13.34 -9.92
N LEU A 43 -11.44 13.49 -8.68
CA LEU A 43 -12.19 12.44 -7.99
C LEU A 43 -13.55 12.17 -8.65
N LEU A 44 -14.24 13.21 -9.09
CA LEU A 44 -15.51 13.09 -9.81
C LEU A 44 -15.32 12.42 -11.18
N GLU A 45 -14.24 12.75 -11.89
CA GLU A 45 -13.86 12.08 -13.14
C GLU A 45 -13.65 10.58 -12.92
N LEU A 46 -12.89 10.20 -11.88
CA LEU A 46 -12.66 8.80 -11.52
C LEU A 46 -13.96 8.08 -11.14
N TYR A 47 -14.80 8.72 -10.34
CA TYR A 47 -16.11 8.18 -9.97
C TYR A 47 -16.97 7.92 -11.20
N ASN A 48 -17.08 8.90 -12.11
CA ASN A 48 -17.86 8.79 -13.33
C ASN A 48 -17.35 7.64 -14.22
N ALA A 49 -16.04 7.51 -14.35
CA ALA A 49 -15.43 6.42 -15.12
C ALA A 49 -15.78 5.04 -14.55
N LEU A 50 -15.72 4.88 -13.22
CA LEU A 50 -15.99 3.60 -12.54
C LEU A 50 -17.47 3.20 -12.57
N ASN A 51 -18.39 4.17 -12.52
CA ASN A 51 -19.82 3.94 -12.38
C ASN A 51 -20.61 4.18 -13.68
N ASP A 52 -19.91 4.49 -14.79
CA ASP A 52 -20.53 4.84 -16.08
C ASP A 52 -21.57 5.96 -15.95
N SER A 53 -21.20 7.00 -15.18
CA SER A 53 -22.04 8.13 -14.82
C SER A 53 -21.50 9.45 -15.36
N ASN A 54 -22.28 10.54 -15.26
CA ASN A 54 -21.95 11.85 -15.80
C ASN A 54 -22.26 12.97 -14.80
N TYR A 55 -21.84 12.83 -13.56
CA TYR A 55 -21.94 13.91 -12.58
C TYR A 55 -21.02 15.06 -12.99
N THR A 56 -21.52 16.29 -12.95
CA THR A 56 -20.78 17.49 -13.37
C THR A 56 -20.55 18.48 -12.25
N ARG A 57 -21.25 18.33 -11.11
CA ARG A 57 -21.20 19.25 -9.99
C ARG A 57 -20.31 18.67 -8.89
N GLU A 58 -19.13 19.24 -8.74
CA GLU A 58 -18.16 18.86 -7.71
C GLU A 58 -18.68 19.11 -6.28
N GLU A 59 -19.62 20.03 -6.12
CA GLU A 59 -20.22 20.38 -4.84
C GLU A 59 -21.04 19.23 -4.24
N GLU A 60 -21.56 18.32 -5.07
CA GLU A 60 -22.32 17.15 -4.62
C GLU A 60 -21.42 16.09 -3.98
N LEU A 61 -20.11 16.16 -4.21
CA LEU A 61 -19.11 15.27 -3.65
C LEU A 61 -18.62 15.81 -2.30
N GLU A 62 -18.82 15.05 -1.23
CA GLU A 62 -18.36 15.36 0.11
C GLU A 62 -17.19 14.43 0.48
N ILE A 63 -15.99 15.02 0.65
CA ILE A 63 -14.81 14.28 1.12
C ILE A 63 -14.91 14.15 2.63
N VAL A 64 -14.90 12.91 3.14
CA VAL A 64 -15.04 12.59 4.56
C VAL A 64 -13.83 11.86 5.12
N THR A 65 -12.75 11.73 4.36
CA THR A 65 -11.52 11.02 4.76
C THR A 65 -11.02 11.49 6.13
N LEU A 66 -10.90 10.57 7.08
CA LEU A 66 -10.43 10.84 8.43
C LEU A 66 -8.89 10.92 8.47
N ASP A 67 -8.36 12.10 8.77
CA ASP A 67 -6.89 12.30 8.89
C ASP A 67 -6.27 11.72 10.16
N ASN A 68 -7.08 11.43 11.18
CA ASN A 68 -6.63 10.96 12.48
C ASN A 68 -7.42 9.74 12.96
N CYS A 69 -6.97 8.54 12.63
CA CYS A 69 -7.45 7.32 13.24
C CYS A 69 -6.79 7.11 14.61
N LEU A 70 -7.57 7.18 15.68
CA LEU A 70 -7.07 7.13 17.07
C LEU A 70 -6.42 5.80 17.48
N TYR A 71 -6.69 4.69 16.79
CA TYR A 71 -6.33 3.34 17.26
C TYR A 71 -5.47 2.51 16.31
N LEU A 72 -5.40 2.83 15.02
CA LEU A 72 -4.61 2.07 14.06
C LEU A 72 -3.80 3.06 13.21
N SER A 73 -2.52 2.79 13.01
CA SER A 73 -1.68 3.52 12.05
C SER A 73 -2.13 3.29 10.59
N MET A 74 -3.35 2.79 10.39
CA MET A 74 -3.97 2.51 9.12
C MET A 74 -4.89 3.67 8.74
N ARG A 75 -4.76 4.17 7.51
CA ARG A 75 -5.61 5.19 6.91
C ARG A 75 -6.09 4.68 5.57
N ASN A 76 -7.32 5.04 5.21
CA ASN A 76 -7.78 4.93 3.84
C ASN A 76 -7.25 6.15 3.05
N ASP A 77 -6.92 5.98 1.77
CA ASP A 77 -6.45 7.07 0.93
C ASP A 77 -7.55 8.11 0.70
N LEU A 78 -8.74 7.67 0.33
CA LEU A 78 -9.87 8.54 -0.01
C LEU A 78 -11.19 7.95 0.49
N ALA A 79 -11.91 8.70 1.32
CA ALA A 79 -13.31 8.43 1.65
C ALA A 79 -14.17 9.63 1.26
N PHE A 80 -15.26 9.39 0.55
CA PHE A 80 -16.18 10.44 0.10
C PHE A 80 -17.60 9.94 -0.04
N ILE A 81 -18.55 10.87 0.06
CA ILE A 81 -19.99 10.60 -0.15
C ILE A 81 -20.40 11.23 -1.47
N LEU A 82 -21.07 10.44 -2.29
CA LEU A 82 -21.78 10.89 -3.48
C LEU A 82 -22.99 9.99 -3.70
N ASP A 83 -24.13 10.58 -4.04
CA ASP A 83 -25.39 9.87 -4.34
C ASP A 83 -25.80 8.87 -3.24
N PHE A 84 -25.73 9.28 -1.97
CA PHE A 84 -26.06 8.48 -0.77
C PHE A 84 -25.18 7.22 -0.59
N HIS A 85 -24.03 7.14 -1.24
CA HIS A 85 -23.05 6.08 -1.06
C HIS A 85 -21.77 6.64 -0.45
N LEU A 86 -21.18 5.87 0.46
CA LEU A 86 -19.85 6.12 1.01
C LEU A 86 -18.82 5.32 0.19
N HIS A 87 -17.96 6.00 -0.53
CA HIS A 87 -16.92 5.38 -1.35
C HIS A 87 -15.59 5.41 -0.60
N LEU A 88 -14.92 4.27 -0.52
CA LEU A 88 -13.58 4.12 0.01
C LEU A 88 -12.67 3.62 -1.12
N TYR A 89 -11.78 4.50 -1.57
CA TYR A 89 -10.82 4.23 -2.63
C TYR A 89 -9.41 4.19 -2.03
N GLU A 90 -8.66 3.16 -2.37
CA GLU A 90 -7.29 2.96 -1.88
C GLU A 90 -6.37 2.54 -3.02
N GLN A 91 -5.16 3.09 -3.06
CA GLN A 91 -4.10 2.65 -3.96
C GLN A 91 -3.17 1.69 -3.22
N GLN A 92 -2.76 0.60 -3.88
CA GLN A 92 -1.82 -0.37 -3.32
C GLN A 92 -0.77 -0.81 -4.33
N SER A 93 0.50 -0.74 -3.94
CA SER A 93 1.62 -1.36 -4.67
C SER A 93 1.88 -2.80 -4.24
N THR A 94 1.34 -3.23 -3.10
CA THR A 94 1.52 -4.59 -2.58
C THR A 94 0.18 -5.30 -2.45
N PRO A 95 0.04 -6.55 -2.93
CA PRO A 95 -1.20 -7.31 -2.77
C PRO A 95 -1.51 -7.56 -1.30
N SER A 96 -2.73 -7.27 -0.88
CA SER A 96 -3.20 -7.55 0.48
C SER A 96 -4.50 -8.34 0.48
N PRO A 97 -4.49 -9.62 0.82
CA PRO A 97 -5.71 -10.42 0.94
C PRO A 97 -6.59 -9.97 2.12
N ASN A 98 -6.02 -9.20 3.05
CA ASN A 98 -6.70 -8.72 4.25
C ASN A 98 -7.46 -7.40 4.04
N MET A 99 -7.60 -6.93 2.80
CA MET A 99 -8.32 -5.68 2.52
C MET A 99 -9.74 -5.66 3.05
N PRO A 100 -10.55 -6.72 2.94
CA PRO A 100 -11.91 -6.70 3.47
C PRO A 100 -11.95 -6.43 4.99
N LEU A 101 -10.99 -6.94 5.74
CA LEU A 101 -10.91 -6.68 7.18
C LEU A 101 -10.44 -5.25 7.48
N ARG A 102 -9.50 -4.72 6.69
CA ARG A 102 -9.05 -3.32 6.82
C ARG A 102 -10.20 -2.35 6.50
N ASP A 103 -10.91 -2.59 5.42
CA ASP A 103 -12.06 -1.78 4.99
C ASP A 103 -13.22 -1.83 5.97
N LEU A 104 -13.43 -2.97 6.64
CA LEU A 104 -14.39 -3.06 7.75
C LEU A 104 -14.05 -2.08 8.88
N PHE A 105 -12.78 -1.98 9.25
CA PHE A 105 -12.35 -1.03 10.27
C PHE A 105 -12.46 0.42 9.79
N TYR A 106 -12.13 0.71 8.53
CA TYR A 106 -12.27 2.05 7.96
C TYR A 106 -13.72 2.50 7.94
N VAL A 107 -14.63 1.71 7.38
CA VAL A 107 -16.04 2.07 7.29
C VAL A 107 -16.69 2.19 8.66
N ALA A 108 -16.30 1.37 9.64
CA ALA A 108 -16.79 1.49 11.01
C ALA A 108 -16.40 2.84 11.64
N GLN A 109 -15.17 3.32 11.37
CA GLN A 109 -14.71 4.63 11.85
C GLN A 109 -15.45 5.79 11.18
N GLU A 110 -15.65 5.73 9.84
CA GLU A 110 -16.42 6.73 9.11
C GLU A 110 -17.85 6.80 9.64
N TYR A 111 -18.52 5.67 9.84
CA TYR A 111 -19.88 5.65 10.41
C TYR A 111 -19.91 6.16 11.85
N TYR A 112 -18.90 5.83 12.65
CA TYR A 112 -18.78 6.33 14.01
C TYR A 112 -18.66 7.87 14.04
N ALA A 113 -17.98 8.46 13.08
CA ALA A 113 -17.85 9.91 12.96
C ALA A 113 -19.13 10.59 12.43
N MET A 114 -19.90 9.90 11.59
CA MET A 114 -21.14 10.44 10.98
C MET A 114 -22.36 10.36 11.90
N VAL A 115 -22.40 9.39 12.81
CA VAL A 115 -23.58 9.09 13.60
C VAL A 115 -23.45 9.69 15.00
N ASP A 116 -24.48 10.43 15.43
CA ASP A 116 -24.59 10.83 16.82
C ASP A 116 -24.86 9.61 17.71
N ASN A 117 -23.94 9.36 18.64
CA ASN A 117 -24.01 8.21 19.55
C ASN A 117 -25.32 8.14 20.36
N THR A 118 -25.94 9.27 20.69
CA THR A 118 -27.22 9.30 21.40
C THR A 118 -28.38 8.79 20.54
N SER A 119 -28.31 8.98 19.23
CA SER A 119 -29.32 8.53 18.29
C SER A 119 -29.39 7.00 18.15
N LEU A 120 -28.28 6.30 18.42
CA LEU A 120 -28.21 4.83 18.35
C LEU A 120 -29.08 4.13 19.41
N PHE A 121 -29.39 4.81 20.50
CA PHE A 121 -30.22 4.26 21.60
C PHE A 121 -31.67 4.72 21.48
N GLY A 122 -32.02 5.47 20.43
CA GLY A 122 -33.38 5.96 20.20
C GLY A 122 -34.25 4.94 19.44
N GLU A 123 -35.54 5.21 19.37
CA GLU A 123 -36.51 4.37 18.65
C GLU A 123 -36.51 4.62 17.12
N ARG A 124 -35.85 5.67 16.65
CA ARG A 124 -35.78 6.03 15.23
C ARG A 124 -34.62 5.35 14.54
N VAL A 125 -34.89 4.82 13.34
CA VAL A 125 -33.84 4.24 12.49
C VAL A 125 -32.84 5.34 12.07
N VAL A 126 -31.56 5.13 12.38
CA VAL A 126 -30.45 5.95 11.87
C VAL A 126 -30.06 5.43 10.48
N LYS A 127 -30.18 6.27 9.47
CA LYS A 127 -29.81 5.92 8.09
C LYS A 127 -28.37 6.33 7.84
N ILE A 128 -27.60 5.45 7.24
CA ILE A 128 -26.19 5.65 6.86
C ILE A 128 -26.03 5.40 5.36
N PRO A 129 -25.03 6.04 4.68
CA PRO A 129 -24.75 5.77 3.29
C PRO A 129 -24.22 4.35 3.08
N ALA A 130 -24.65 3.69 2.00
CA ALA A 130 -24.14 2.34 1.69
C ALA A 130 -22.68 2.39 1.25
N PRO A 131 -21.78 1.52 1.80
CA PRO A 131 -20.35 1.60 1.49
C PRO A 131 -20.01 0.92 0.17
N ARG A 132 -18.97 1.42 -0.51
CA ARG A 132 -18.37 0.88 -1.73
C ARG A 132 -16.86 0.91 -1.59
N PHE A 133 -16.19 -0.20 -1.87
CA PHE A 133 -14.74 -0.37 -1.67
C PHE A 133 -14.06 -0.69 -2.98
N VAL A 134 -13.06 0.11 -3.36
CA VAL A 134 -12.27 -0.08 -4.57
C VAL A 134 -10.79 0.10 -4.25
N VAL A 135 -10.00 -0.91 -4.59
CA VAL A 135 -8.54 -0.88 -4.52
C VAL A 135 -7.96 -0.80 -5.93
N PHE A 136 -7.10 0.18 -6.16
CA PHE A 136 -6.32 0.33 -7.38
C PHE A 136 -4.94 -0.26 -7.16
N TYR A 137 -4.70 -1.44 -7.74
CA TYR A 137 -3.42 -2.13 -7.63
C TYR A 137 -2.49 -1.72 -8.76
N ASN A 138 -1.31 -1.21 -8.40
CA ASN A 138 -0.26 -0.84 -9.34
C ASN A 138 1.10 -1.47 -9.03
N GLY A 139 1.17 -2.52 -8.21
CA GLY A 139 2.43 -3.14 -7.80
C GLY A 139 3.06 -4.04 -8.87
N VAL A 140 4.30 -4.49 -8.62
CA VAL A 140 5.08 -5.32 -9.54
C VAL A 140 4.72 -6.81 -9.51
N SER A 141 4.03 -7.28 -8.45
CA SER A 141 3.58 -8.67 -8.37
C SER A 141 2.45 -8.92 -9.35
N LYS A 142 2.51 -10.04 -10.09
CA LYS A 142 1.44 -10.40 -11.03
C LYS A 142 0.11 -10.59 -10.31
N GLN A 143 -0.89 -9.82 -10.72
CA GLN A 143 -2.26 -9.88 -10.22
C GLN A 143 -3.25 -9.98 -11.39
N PRO A 144 -4.44 -10.56 -11.20
CA PRO A 144 -5.48 -10.55 -12.21
C PRO A 144 -5.93 -9.12 -12.54
N GLU A 145 -6.53 -8.93 -13.70
CA GLU A 145 -7.06 -7.64 -14.14
C GLU A 145 -8.10 -7.09 -13.16
N ARG A 146 -8.97 -7.98 -12.68
CA ARG A 146 -10.04 -7.67 -11.74
C ARG A 146 -10.20 -8.80 -10.74
N GLN A 147 -10.36 -8.48 -9.47
CA GLN A 147 -10.59 -9.43 -8.39
C GLN A 147 -11.62 -8.90 -7.40
N MET A 148 -12.45 -9.79 -6.86
CA MET A 148 -13.32 -9.47 -5.73
C MET A 148 -12.80 -10.19 -4.50
N LEU A 149 -12.36 -9.44 -3.49
CA LEU A 149 -11.99 -9.98 -2.18
C LEU A 149 -13.22 -9.95 -1.28
N LYS A 150 -13.38 -10.98 -0.46
CA LYS A 150 -14.53 -11.12 0.44
C LYS A 150 -14.08 -11.27 1.88
N LEU A 151 -14.82 -10.67 2.80
CA LEU A 151 -14.57 -10.85 4.23
C LEU A 151 -14.77 -12.30 4.66
N SER A 152 -15.71 -13.01 4.02
CA SER A 152 -15.96 -14.44 4.27
C SER A 152 -14.75 -15.32 3.98
N ASP A 153 -13.84 -14.92 3.08
CA ASP A 153 -12.61 -15.68 2.80
C ASP A 153 -11.61 -15.64 3.97
N LEU A 154 -11.81 -14.76 4.94
CA LEU A 154 -10.95 -14.60 6.13
C LEU A 154 -11.52 -15.32 7.36
N TYR A 155 -12.76 -15.84 7.29
CA TYR A 155 -13.34 -16.59 8.40
C TYR A 155 -12.78 -18.01 8.50
N MET A 156 -12.91 -18.60 9.67
CA MET A 156 -12.54 -20.01 9.86
C MET A 156 -13.31 -20.90 8.88
N PRO A 157 -12.71 -21.99 8.35
CA PRO A 157 -13.30 -22.80 7.27
C PRO A 157 -14.68 -23.42 7.57
N THR A 158 -15.12 -23.36 8.81
CA THR A 158 -16.40 -23.93 9.25
C THR A 158 -17.60 -23.00 9.03
N GLU A 159 -17.37 -21.72 8.69
CA GLU A 159 -18.48 -20.76 8.50
C GLU A 159 -18.95 -20.77 7.04
N VAL A 160 -20.19 -21.20 6.82
CA VAL A 160 -20.79 -21.33 5.47
C VAL A 160 -21.68 -20.15 5.12
N ASN A 161 -22.34 -19.55 6.12
CA ASN A 161 -23.24 -18.41 5.93
C ASN A 161 -22.93 -17.30 6.94
N PRO A 162 -21.92 -16.49 6.71
CA PRO A 162 -21.54 -15.45 7.64
C PRO A 162 -22.64 -14.37 7.73
N MET A 163 -22.95 -13.94 8.95
CA MET A 163 -23.91 -12.86 9.20
C MET A 163 -23.33 -11.48 8.83
N LEU A 164 -22.02 -11.38 8.65
CA LEU A 164 -21.32 -10.17 8.23
C LEU A 164 -20.51 -10.48 6.97
N GLU A 165 -20.80 -9.78 5.89
CA GLU A 165 -20.05 -9.86 4.63
C GLU A 165 -19.68 -8.46 4.14
N LEU A 166 -18.47 -8.33 3.59
CA LEU A 166 -17.94 -7.15 2.94
C LEU A 166 -17.14 -7.59 1.70
N GLN A 167 -17.34 -6.88 0.61
CA GLN A 167 -16.67 -7.18 -0.66
C GLN A 167 -15.86 -5.99 -1.13
N VAL A 168 -14.63 -6.23 -1.56
CA VAL A 168 -13.69 -5.21 -2.06
C VAL A 168 -13.35 -5.52 -3.51
N LEU A 169 -13.62 -4.56 -4.39
CA LEU A 169 -13.22 -4.64 -5.79
C LEU A 169 -11.75 -4.22 -5.91
N VAL A 170 -10.91 -5.11 -6.42
CA VAL A 170 -9.52 -4.80 -6.77
C VAL A 170 -9.39 -4.68 -8.28
N LEU A 171 -8.88 -3.56 -8.76
CA LEU A 171 -8.60 -3.27 -10.16
C LEU A 171 -7.08 -3.15 -10.37
N ASN A 172 -6.52 -4.00 -11.22
CA ASN A 172 -5.13 -3.89 -11.62
C ASN A 172 -4.99 -2.75 -12.63
N ILE A 173 -4.30 -1.68 -12.23
CA ILE A 173 -4.12 -0.49 -13.08
C ILE A 173 -2.74 -0.44 -13.77
N ASN A 174 -1.96 -1.51 -13.75
CA ASN A 174 -0.71 -1.59 -14.50
C ASN A 174 -0.96 -1.54 -16.03
N GLU A 175 0.11 -1.39 -16.79
CA GLU A 175 0.05 -1.39 -18.24
C GLU A 175 -0.64 -2.67 -18.78
N GLY A 176 -1.48 -2.52 -19.79
CA GLY A 176 -2.22 -3.64 -20.40
C GLY A 176 -3.49 -4.08 -19.68
N TYR A 177 -3.75 -3.59 -18.45
CA TYR A 177 -4.94 -3.91 -17.68
C TYR A 177 -5.93 -2.74 -17.59
N ASN A 178 -7.22 -3.05 -17.46
CA ASN A 178 -8.33 -2.09 -17.28
C ASN A 178 -8.23 -0.86 -18.21
N ILE A 179 -7.97 -1.10 -19.51
CA ILE A 179 -7.78 -0.05 -20.53
C ILE A 179 -8.97 0.90 -20.56
N TRP A 180 -10.19 0.38 -20.40
CA TRP A 180 -11.42 1.17 -20.34
C TRP A 180 -11.39 2.28 -19.30
N LEU A 181 -10.76 2.04 -18.14
CA LEU A 181 -10.64 3.05 -17.07
C LEU A 181 -9.71 4.18 -17.49
N LYS A 182 -8.62 3.85 -18.17
CA LYS A 182 -7.67 4.82 -18.74
C LYS A 182 -8.30 5.70 -19.82
N GLU A 183 -9.16 5.11 -20.63
CA GLU A 183 -9.88 5.83 -21.68
C GLU A 183 -10.94 6.78 -21.12
N LYS A 184 -11.57 6.43 -20.00
CA LYS A 184 -12.66 7.19 -19.36
C LYS A 184 -12.18 8.18 -18.29
N CYS A 185 -10.99 7.99 -17.70
CA CYS A 185 -10.41 8.86 -16.68
C CYS A 185 -8.99 9.27 -17.08
N ARG A 186 -8.87 10.49 -17.60
CA ARG A 186 -7.58 11.05 -18.04
C ARG A 186 -6.59 11.16 -16.90
N THR A 187 -7.05 11.61 -15.73
CA THR A 187 -6.19 11.74 -14.54
C THR A 187 -5.62 10.39 -14.10
N MET A 188 -6.42 9.31 -14.17
CA MET A 188 -5.93 7.96 -13.88
C MET A 188 -4.90 7.51 -14.92
N TYR A 189 -5.14 7.75 -16.20
CA TYR A 189 -4.18 7.46 -17.26
C TYR A 189 -2.84 8.17 -17.02
N GLU A 190 -2.88 9.48 -16.76
CA GLU A 190 -1.69 10.29 -16.55
C GLU A 190 -0.90 9.83 -15.31
N TYR A 191 -1.61 9.49 -14.23
CA TYR A 191 -1.01 8.90 -13.02
C TYR A 191 -0.27 7.59 -13.32
N MET A 192 -0.87 6.70 -14.10
CA MET A 192 -0.26 5.41 -14.45
C MET A 192 0.98 5.58 -15.33
N VAL A 193 0.92 6.47 -16.32
CA VAL A 193 2.09 6.81 -17.15
C VAL A 193 3.25 7.30 -16.29
N TYR A 194 2.97 8.16 -15.32
CA TYR A 194 3.97 8.63 -14.37
C TYR A 194 4.60 7.49 -13.56
N VAL A 195 3.77 6.61 -12.97
CA VAL A 195 4.24 5.47 -12.18
C VAL A 195 5.11 4.52 -13.02
N ASP A 196 4.69 4.23 -14.26
CA ASP A 196 5.44 3.35 -15.17
C ASP A 196 6.80 3.96 -15.56
N ARG A 197 6.88 5.28 -15.75
CA ARG A 197 8.16 5.98 -16.00
C ARG A 197 9.09 5.95 -14.80
N VAL A 198 8.56 6.21 -13.61
CA VAL A 198 9.36 6.08 -12.38
C VAL A 198 9.95 4.68 -12.28
N ARG A 199 9.16 3.63 -12.54
CA ARG A 199 9.65 2.25 -12.52
C ARG A 199 10.71 1.97 -13.58
N TYR A 200 10.47 2.47 -14.79
CA TYR A 200 11.43 2.32 -15.89
C TYR A 200 12.80 2.91 -15.52
N TYR A 201 12.83 4.18 -15.07
CA TYR A 201 14.09 4.84 -14.71
C TYR A 201 14.70 4.27 -13.43
N SER A 202 13.91 3.90 -12.43
CA SER A 202 14.41 3.25 -11.20
C SER A 202 15.09 1.92 -11.46
N ASN A 203 14.64 1.16 -12.45
CA ASN A 203 15.29 -0.09 -12.86
C ASN A 203 16.61 0.14 -13.58
N GLN A 204 16.76 1.25 -14.28
CA GLN A 204 18.00 1.62 -14.98
C GLN A 204 19.01 2.28 -14.04
N MET A 205 18.56 3.11 -13.13
CA MET A 205 19.35 3.91 -12.19
C MET A 205 19.25 3.34 -10.76
N LYS A 206 19.69 2.09 -10.57
CA LYS A 206 19.49 1.33 -9.32
C LYS A 206 19.98 2.03 -8.05
N ASP A 207 20.93 2.93 -8.16
CA ASP A 207 21.59 3.59 -7.04
C ASP A 207 21.16 5.05 -6.85
N ASP A 208 20.35 5.61 -7.76
CA ASP A 208 19.88 7.01 -7.71
C ASP A 208 18.38 7.13 -8.02
N LEU A 209 17.58 6.76 -7.04
CA LEU A 209 16.13 6.84 -7.13
C LEU A 209 15.64 8.30 -7.24
N GLU A 210 16.32 9.25 -6.60
CA GLU A 210 15.95 10.67 -6.67
C GLU A 210 16.08 11.17 -8.10
N GLN A 211 17.19 10.87 -8.77
CA GLN A 211 17.40 11.23 -10.17
C GLN A 211 16.38 10.54 -11.10
N ALA A 212 16.08 9.26 -10.87
CA ALA A 212 15.08 8.52 -11.64
C ALA A 212 13.68 9.17 -11.56
N VAL A 213 13.28 9.60 -10.38
CA VAL A 213 11.99 10.30 -10.16
C VAL A 213 11.99 11.68 -10.83
N ASP A 214 13.07 12.43 -10.70
CA ASP A 214 13.19 13.75 -11.35
C ASP A 214 13.10 13.66 -12.87
N ILE A 215 13.78 12.70 -13.49
CA ILE A 215 13.69 12.46 -14.95
C ILE A 215 12.27 12.08 -15.36
N ALA A 216 11.62 11.19 -14.60
CA ALA A 216 10.23 10.79 -14.88
C ALA A 216 9.26 11.99 -14.82
N ILE A 217 9.42 12.88 -13.84
CA ILE A 217 8.61 14.11 -13.74
C ILE A 217 8.88 15.05 -14.92
N ASP A 218 10.14 15.27 -15.30
CA ASP A 218 10.50 16.16 -16.41
C ASP A 218 9.98 15.65 -17.74
N GLU A 219 10.05 14.35 -17.97
CA GLU A 219 9.51 13.73 -19.18
C GLU A 219 7.98 13.82 -19.21
N CYS A 220 7.29 13.52 -18.09
CA CYS A 220 5.85 13.72 -17.98
C CYS A 220 5.44 15.16 -18.29
N ASN A 221 6.13 16.14 -17.71
CA ASN A 221 5.87 17.56 -17.99
C ASN A 221 6.05 17.91 -19.47
N SER A 222 7.11 17.41 -20.13
CA SER A 222 7.39 17.68 -21.53
C SER A 222 6.32 17.13 -22.49
N GLU A 223 5.62 16.07 -22.08
CA GLU A 223 4.56 15.42 -22.86
C GLU A 223 3.14 15.88 -22.44
N GLY A 224 3.02 16.82 -21.52
CA GLY A 224 1.74 17.35 -21.09
C GLY A 224 1.01 16.48 -20.06
N ILE A 225 1.74 15.58 -19.38
CA ILE A 225 1.21 14.62 -18.38
C ILE A 225 1.37 15.21 -17.00
N LEU A 226 0.28 15.30 -16.23
CA LEU A 226 0.22 15.83 -14.85
C LEU A 226 0.88 17.21 -14.68
N VAL A 227 0.93 18.04 -15.73
CA VAL A 227 1.66 19.31 -15.76
C VAL A 227 1.20 20.26 -14.66
N GLU A 228 -0.11 20.44 -14.51
CA GLU A 228 -0.66 21.33 -13.49
C GLU A 228 -0.37 20.80 -12.08
N PHE A 229 -0.44 19.50 -11.87
CA PHE A 229 -0.10 18.85 -10.61
C PHE A 229 1.37 19.04 -10.25
N PHE A 230 2.30 18.75 -11.16
CA PHE A 230 3.73 18.89 -10.89
C PHE A 230 4.17 20.36 -10.75
N SER A 231 3.53 21.28 -11.46
CA SER A 231 3.83 22.71 -11.31
C SER A 231 3.63 23.22 -9.87
N ARG A 232 2.66 22.63 -9.16
CA ARG A 232 2.31 23.01 -7.78
C ARG A 232 2.93 22.12 -6.72
N ASN A 233 3.21 20.84 -7.05
CA ASN A 233 3.50 19.80 -6.06
C ASN A 233 4.77 19.00 -6.37
N ARG A 234 5.68 19.46 -7.26
CA ARG A 234 6.84 18.68 -7.71
C ARG A 234 7.64 18.05 -6.56
N ALA A 235 8.05 18.85 -5.58
CA ALA A 235 8.89 18.38 -4.47
C ALA A 235 8.18 17.35 -3.59
N GLU A 236 6.87 17.54 -3.35
CA GLU A 236 6.07 16.59 -2.58
C GLU A 236 5.83 15.31 -3.37
N ALA A 237 5.52 15.40 -4.66
CA ALA A 237 5.36 14.25 -5.54
C ALA A 237 6.62 13.38 -5.59
N ALA A 238 7.80 14.00 -5.75
CA ALA A 238 9.07 13.28 -5.71
C ALA A 238 9.29 12.58 -4.37
N MET A 239 9.04 13.26 -3.27
CA MET A 239 9.20 12.69 -1.92
C MET A 239 8.23 11.52 -1.68
N PHE A 240 6.97 11.62 -2.06
CA PHE A 240 5.98 10.55 -1.92
C PHE A 240 6.38 9.33 -2.74
N THR A 241 6.76 9.54 -4.00
CA THR A 241 7.17 8.48 -4.92
C THR A 241 8.40 7.72 -4.40
N ILE A 242 9.40 8.44 -3.88
CA ILE A 242 10.59 7.82 -3.28
C ILE A 242 10.21 6.98 -2.05
N HIS A 243 9.28 7.47 -1.24
CA HIS A 243 8.82 6.74 -0.06
C HIS A 243 8.07 5.46 -0.45
N GLU A 244 7.10 5.54 -1.34
CA GLU A 244 6.33 4.39 -1.86
C GLU A 244 7.26 3.31 -2.46
N HIS A 245 8.22 3.72 -3.28
CA HIS A 245 9.17 2.81 -3.90
C HIS A 245 10.05 2.09 -2.87
N ASN A 246 10.48 2.79 -1.82
CA ASN A 246 11.27 2.19 -0.76
C ASN A 246 10.44 1.20 0.08
N GLU A 247 9.18 1.54 0.42
CA GLU A 247 8.26 0.62 1.10
C GLU A 247 8.00 -0.64 0.26
N GLU A 248 7.76 -0.50 -1.04
CA GLU A 248 7.57 -1.65 -1.95
C GLU A 248 8.82 -2.56 -1.97
N ARG A 249 10.02 -1.98 -2.05
CA ARG A 249 11.28 -2.76 -2.02
C ARG A 249 11.48 -3.48 -0.67
N GLU A 250 11.20 -2.83 0.45
CA GLU A 250 11.29 -3.46 1.77
C GLU A 250 10.28 -4.60 1.92
N TRP A 251 9.05 -4.41 1.45
CA TRP A 251 8.05 -5.46 1.43
C TRP A 251 8.48 -6.67 0.59
N MET A 252 9.06 -6.44 -0.59
CA MET A 252 9.57 -7.51 -1.45
C MET A 252 10.68 -8.32 -0.76
N LYS A 253 11.60 -7.65 -0.07
CA LYS A 253 12.65 -8.31 0.73
C LYS A 253 12.05 -9.14 1.86
N LEU A 254 11.07 -8.60 2.57
CA LEU A 254 10.39 -9.29 3.67
C LEU A 254 9.66 -10.54 3.16
N LYS A 255 8.95 -10.42 2.03
CA LYS A 255 8.26 -11.54 1.38
C LYS A 255 9.23 -12.65 0.99
N GLU A 256 10.38 -12.32 0.39
CA GLU A 256 11.40 -13.30 0.02
C GLU A 256 12.00 -13.97 1.25
N SER A 257 12.29 -13.22 2.32
CA SER A 257 12.74 -13.76 3.59
C SER A 257 11.73 -14.72 4.21
N HIS A 258 10.43 -14.37 4.22
CA HIS A 258 9.37 -15.25 4.73
C HIS A 258 9.23 -16.53 3.90
N LYS A 259 9.36 -16.42 2.56
CA LYS A 259 9.34 -17.57 1.67
C LYS A 259 10.51 -18.53 1.93
N GLN A 260 11.71 -17.97 2.11
CA GLN A 260 12.89 -18.72 2.45
C GLN A 260 12.74 -19.43 3.80
N TYR A 261 12.25 -18.72 4.82
CA TYR A 261 11.98 -19.30 6.13
C TYR A 261 10.94 -20.41 6.08
N ALA A 262 9.82 -20.23 5.36
CA ALA A 262 8.80 -21.25 5.20
C ALA A 262 9.33 -22.48 4.47
N TYR A 263 10.21 -22.31 3.46
CA TYR A 263 10.88 -23.38 2.77
C TYR A 263 11.79 -24.19 3.70
N GLU A 264 12.61 -23.48 4.52
CA GLU A 264 13.50 -24.12 5.49
C GLU A 264 12.74 -24.90 6.56
N GLN A 265 11.64 -24.33 7.11
CA GLN A 265 10.78 -25.01 8.07
C GLN A 265 10.09 -26.24 7.47
N GLY A 266 9.52 -26.12 6.27
CA GLY A 266 8.89 -27.23 5.58
C GLY A 266 9.89 -28.34 5.24
N TYR A 267 11.13 -28.01 4.89
CA TYR A 267 12.20 -28.96 4.65
C TYR A 267 12.60 -29.70 5.94
N GLU A 268 12.77 -28.98 7.05
CA GLU A 268 13.07 -29.60 8.35
C GLU A 268 11.94 -30.51 8.85
N GLU A 269 10.66 -30.07 8.72
CA GLU A 269 9.50 -30.89 9.08
C GLU A 269 9.41 -32.15 8.22
N GLY A 270 9.63 -31.99 6.89
CA GLY A 270 9.64 -33.13 5.96
C GLY A 270 10.74 -34.15 6.28
N ILE A 271 11.92 -33.72 6.71
CA ILE A 271 12.99 -34.60 7.19
C ILE A 271 12.55 -35.32 8.47
N LYS A 272 12.00 -34.62 9.47
CA LYS A 272 11.52 -35.22 10.72
C LYS A 272 10.43 -36.27 10.48
N GLU A 273 9.49 -35.97 9.62
CA GLU A 273 8.42 -36.89 9.25
C GLU A 273 8.97 -38.11 8.50
N SER A 274 9.90 -37.95 7.59
CA SER A 274 10.55 -39.03 6.85
C SER A 274 11.36 -39.94 7.78
N LEU A 275 12.12 -39.36 8.72
CA LEU A 275 12.84 -40.10 9.75
C LEU A 275 11.86 -40.93 10.61
N TYR A 276 10.81 -40.27 11.11
CA TYR A 276 9.79 -40.94 11.92
C TYR A 276 9.16 -42.15 11.17
N ASN A 277 8.83 -41.96 9.89
CA ASN A 277 8.23 -43.02 9.07
C ASN A 277 9.19 -44.21 8.82
N LEU A 278 10.47 -43.93 8.56
CA LEU A 278 11.47 -44.99 8.39
C LEU A 278 11.69 -45.76 9.69
N MET A 279 11.78 -45.09 10.82
CA MET A 279 11.94 -45.72 12.13
C MET A 279 10.71 -46.56 12.48
N LYS A 280 9.50 -46.01 12.30
CA LYS A 280 8.24 -46.67 12.72
C LYS A 280 7.84 -47.82 11.78
N ASN A 281 7.92 -47.64 10.46
CA ASN A 281 7.37 -48.54 9.48
C ASN A 281 8.41 -49.59 9.01
N GLN A 282 9.69 -49.28 9.10
CA GLN A 282 10.77 -50.17 8.64
C GLN A 282 11.67 -50.63 9.79
N GLY A 283 11.43 -50.19 11.02
CA GLY A 283 12.18 -50.63 12.20
C GLY A 283 13.63 -50.14 12.24
N MET A 284 13.96 -49.11 11.45
CA MET A 284 15.30 -48.57 11.38
C MET A 284 15.64 -47.77 12.66
N THR A 285 16.93 -47.79 13.05
CA THR A 285 17.44 -46.84 14.02
C THR A 285 17.52 -45.43 13.42
N GLU A 286 17.60 -44.40 14.24
CA GLU A 286 17.72 -43.02 13.77
C GLU A 286 18.94 -42.82 12.86
N GLU A 287 20.06 -43.46 13.17
CA GLU A 287 21.29 -43.38 12.38
C GLU A 287 21.11 -44.04 11.00
N GLU A 288 20.50 -45.25 10.95
CA GLU A 288 20.19 -45.92 9.70
C GLU A 288 19.19 -45.11 8.84
N ALA A 289 18.18 -44.51 9.47
CA ALA A 289 17.22 -43.65 8.78
C ALA A 289 17.87 -42.36 8.23
N LYS A 290 18.76 -41.74 8.97
CA LYS A 290 19.55 -40.59 8.50
C LYS A 290 20.40 -40.94 7.29
N VAL A 291 21.10 -42.08 7.32
CA VAL A 291 21.90 -42.55 6.18
C VAL A 291 21.01 -42.84 4.98
N ALA A 292 19.84 -43.47 5.18
CA ALA A 292 18.88 -43.76 4.12
C ALA A 292 18.33 -42.49 3.43
N LEU A 293 18.23 -41.37 4.19
CA LEU A 293 17.83 -40.05 3.68
C LEU A 293 19.01 -39.25 3.10
N GLY A 294 20.22 -39.83 3.05
CA GLY A 294 21.39 -39.26 2.41
C GLY A 294 22.20 -38.28 3.31
N PHE A 295 21.94 -38.28 4.61
CA PHE A 295 22.79 -37.53 5.56
C PHE A 295 24.12 -38.29 5.73
N LYS A 296 25.23 -37.63 5.42
CA LYS A 296 26.58 -38.18 5.67
C LYS A 296 26.86 -38.16 7.19
N GLN A 297 27.49 -39.21 7.67
CA GLN A 297 28.04 -39.27 9.04
C GLN A 297 29.09 -38.21 9.26
#